data_21526e6989d9a6bb081fdf7b2e369daa
#
_entry.id   21526e6989d9a6bb081fdf7b2e369daa
#
_cell.length_a   1.000
_cell.length_b   1.000
_cell.length_c   1.000
_cell.angle_alpha   90.00
_cell.angle_beta   90.00
_cell.angle_gamma   90.00
#
_symmetry.space_group_name_H-M   'P 1'
#
loop_
_entity.id
_entity.type
_entity.pdbx_description
1 polymer ?
#
loop_
_entity_poly.entity_id
_entity_poly.type
_entity_poly.pdbx_seq_one_letter_code
_entity_poly.pdbx_strand_id
1 'polypeptide(L)'
;MNLVPKSLHHLVRRPRLIIAGTIGTLLFLSLVNYQPMAFAGLIAFDIAAAIFLVLIGILTTRANTASMRHRARIQADNKWVVLLVSLSVAAVVIIALYSELHAAKDKSLGTIALASATILLAWLFVATMFAQQYAHDFYMAPGQLIFPGTEHPNYWDFTYFAVVLSMCCQTSDVAVTSTNMRRLVTLHSIVSFFFNVIIIAITVSVVAGAL
;
A
#
# COMPACT_ATOMS: atom_id res chain seq x y z
N MET A 1 -25.59 -21.87 5.35
CA MET A 1 -25.88 -20.66 6.16
C MET A 1 -24.60 -19.83 6.20
N ASN A 2 -24.45 -18.84 5.28
CA ASN A 2 -23.22 -18.05 5.17
C ASN A 2 -23.25 -16.93 6.22
N LEU A 3 -22.50 -17.12 7.32
CA LEU A 3 -22.43 -16.21 8.48
C LEU A 3 -21.50 -15.00 8.26
N VAL A 4 -20.96 -14.81 7.05
CA VAL A 4 -20.05 -13.70 6.76
C VAL A 4 -20.84 -12.56 6.13
N PRO A 5 -20.87 -11.34 6.72
CA PRO A 5 -21.52 -10.17 6.14
C PRO A 5 -20.96 -9.87 4.75
N LYS A 6 -21.80 -9.41 3.82
CA LYS A 6 -21.38 -9.09 2.43
C LYS A 6 -20.18 -8.15 2.35
N SER A 7 -20.00 -7.26 3.33
CA SER A 7 -18.85 -6.36 3.44
C SER A 7 -17.51 -7.07 3.72
N LEU A 8 -17.53 -8.22 4.41
CA LEU A 8 -16.33 -9.00 4.70
C LEU A 8 -15.94 -9.96 3.56
N HIS A 9 -16.86 -10.31 2.66
CA HIS A 9 -16.55 -11.16 1.50
C HIS A 9 -15.48 -10.57 0.58
N HIS A 10 -15.38 -9.24 0.49
CA HIS A 10 -14.37 -8.57 -0.34
C HIS A 10 -12.95 -8.65 0.25
N LEU A 11 -12.84 -8.63 1.59
CA LEU A 11 -11.56 -8.82 2.29
C LEU A 11 -11.08 -10.28 2.19
N VAL A 12 -11.96 -11.24 2.36
CA VAL A 12 -11.63 -12.69 2.30
C VAL A 12 -11.02 -13.11 0.96
N ARG A 13 -11.26 -12.35 -0.11
CA ARG A 13 -10.70 -12.61 -1.44
C ARG A 13 -9.28 -12.05 -1.66
N ARG A 14 -8.66 -11.44 -0.64
CA ARG A 14 -7.27 -10.96 -0.65
C ARG A 14 -6.41 -11.69 0.39
N PRO A 15 -6.11 -12.98 0.19
CA PRO A 15 -5.51 -13.84 1.22
C PRO A 15 -4.18 -13.30 1.77
N ARG A 16 -3.36 -12.65 0.91
CA ARG A 16 -2.06 -12.11 1.33
C ARG A 16 -2.21 -10.91 2.26
N LEU A 17 -3.21 -10.04 2.00
CA LEU A 17 -3.53 -8.93 2.89
C LEU A 17 -4.05 -9.42 4.24
N ILE A 18 -4.87 -10.48 4.24
CA ILE A 18 -5.38 -11.09 5.47
C ILE A 18 -4.23 -11.72 6.26
N ILE A 19 -3.38 -12.52 5.62
CA ILE A 19 -2.24 -13.16 6.29
C ILE A 19 -1.34 -12.10 6.93
N ALA A 20 -0.96 -11.06 6.18
CA ALA A 20 -0.13 -9.99 6.71
C ALA A 20 -0.83 -9.23 7.84
N GLY A 21 -2.12 -8.91 7.68
CA GLY A 21 -2.91 -8.21 8.70
C GLY A 21 -3.10 -9.03 9.98
N THR A 22 -3.36 -10.33 9.88
CA THR A 22 -3.48 -11.21 11.07
C THR A 22 -2.16 -11.32 11.81
N ILE A 23 -1.04 -11.50 11.10
CA ILE A 23 0.29 -11.54 11.74
C ILE A 23 0.59 -10.20 12.43
N GLY A 24 0.33 -9.07 11.76
CA GLY A 24 0.51 -7.74 12.35
C GLY A 24 -0.35 -7.53 13.59
N THR A 25 -1.63 -7.92 13.54
CA THR A 25 -2.52 -7.81 14.71
C THR A 25 -2.06 -8.65 15.88
N LEU A 26 -1.67 -9.90 15.65
CA LEU A 26 -1.15 -10.78 16.70
C LEU A 26 0.14 -10.23 17.31
N LEU A 27 1.03 -9.71 16.47
CA LEU A 27 2.27 -9.09 16.92
C LEU A 27 2.00 -7.82 17.76
N PHE A 28 1.08 -6.97 17.30
CA PHE A 28 0.67 -5.78 18.05
C PHE A 28 0.13 -6.16 19.44
N LEU A 29 -0.79 -7.11 19.51
CA LEU A 29 -1.36 -7.59 20.78
C LEU A 29 -0.31 -8.18 21.71
N SER A 30 0.73 -8.82 21.17
CA SER A 30 1.84 -9.33 21.97
C SER A 30 2.77 -8.23 22.50
N LEU A 31 3.00 -7.19 21.73
CA LEU A 31 3.95 -6.11 22.06
C LEU A 31 3.34 -5.02 22.94
N VAL A 32 2.05 -4.72 22.80
CA VAL A 32 1.38 -3.60 23.48
C VAL A 32 1.43 -3.70 25.00
N ASN A 33 1.60 -4.89 25.56
CA ASN A 33 1.74 -5.11 27.01
C ASN A 33 3.16 -4.81 27.53
N TYR A 34 4.16 -4.71 26.66
CA TYR A 34 5.57 -4.58 27.03
C TYR A 34 6.21 -3.29 26.50
N GLN A 35 5.57 -2.64 25.49
CA GLN A 35 6.11 -1.49 24.79
C GLN A 35 5.06 -0.37 24.67
N PRO A 36 5.46 0.90 24.52
CA PRO A 36 4.53 1.98 24.22
C PRO A 36 3.67 1.64 22.99
N MET A 37 2.39 1.99 23.05
CA MET A 37 1.39 1.62 22.01
C MET A 37 1.82 2.08 20.61
N ALA A 38 2.40 3.28 20.47
CA ALA A 38 2.87 3.80 19.19
C ALA A 38 4.02 2.97 18.64
N PHE A 39 5.03 2.66 19.46
CA PHE A 39 6.17 1.83 19.07
C PHE A 39 5.74 0.41 18.68
N ALA A 40 4.88 -0.24 19.50
CA ALA A 40 4.33 -1.56 19.19
C ALA A 40 3.56 -1.56 17.87
N GLY A 41 2.80 -0.49 17.60
CA GLY A 41 2.05 -0.31 16.35
C GLY A 41 2.96 -0.17 15.13
N LEU A 42 4.04 0.61 15.22
CA LEU A 42 5.00 0.78 14.12
C LEU A 42 5.70 -0.54 13.79
N ILE A 43 6.24 -1.25 14.77
CA ILE A 43 6.89 -2.55 14.56
C ILE A 43 5.94 -3.58 13.96
N ALA A 44 4.72 -3.66 14.50
CA ALA A 44 3.72 -4.61 13.99
C ALA A 44 3.30 -4.29 12.55
N PHE A 45 3.15 -3.00 12.24
CA PHE A 45 2.88 -2.56 10.88
C PHE A 45 4.04 -2.86 9.94
N ASP A 46 5.27 -2.54 10.31
CA ASP A 46 6.46 -2.73 9.48
C ASP A 46 6.64 -4.21 9.09
N ILE A 47 6.50 -5.11 10.06
CA ILE A 47 6.58 -6.55 9.81
C ILE A 47 5.43 -7.01 8.91
N ALA A 48 4.19 -6.56 9.17
CA ALA A 48 3.05 -6.92 8.33
C ALA A 48 3.21 -6.40 6.90
N ALA A 49 3.64 -5.14 6.73
CA ALA A 49 3.88 -4.54 5.42
C ALA A 49 5.01 -5.26 4.66
N ALA A 50 6.12 -5.59 5.35
CA ALA A 50 7.22 -6.33 4.75
C ALA A 50 6.76 -7.72 4.28
N ILE A 51 6.01 -8.46 5.11
CA ILE A 51 5.44 -9.78 4.73
C ILE A 51 4.53 -9.62 3.50
N PHE A 52 3.64 -8.63 3.51
CA PHE A 52 2.75 -8.37 2.38
C PHE A 52 3.54 -8.10 1.09
N LEU A 53 4.54 -7.21 1.14
CA LEU A 53 5.38 -6.84 0.00
C LEU A 53 6.16 -8.04 -0.54
N VAL A 54 6.74 -8.86 0.34
CA VAL A 54 7.44 -10.10 -0.05
C VAL A 54 6.47 -11.07 -0.74
N LEU A 55 5.28 -11.30 -0.18
CA LEU A 55 4.28 -12.19 -0.76
C LEU A 55 3.79 -11.69 -2.13
N ILE A 56 3.70 -10.37 -2.33
CA ILE A 56 3.38 -9.79 -3.63
C ILE A 56 4.57 -9.86 -4.58
N GLY A 57 5.79 -9.60 -4.11
CA GLY A 57 7.02 -9.76 -4.90
C GLY A 57 7.14 -11.18 -5.47
N ILE A 58 6.94 -12.22 -4.64
CA ILE A 58 6.90 -13.61 -5.09
C ILE A 58 5.79 -13.84 -6.13
N LEU A 59 4.62 -13.22 -5.92
CA LEU A 59 3.54 -13.31 -6.89
C LEU A 59 3.93 -12.67 -8.22
N THR A 60 4.51 -11.48 -8.18
CA THR A 60 4.92 -10.69 -9.35
C THR A 60 5.92 -11.45 -10.22
N THR A 61 6.88 -12.14 -9.58
CA THR A 61 7.92 -12.91 -10.29
C THR A 61 7.42 -14.24 -10.87
N ARG A 62 6.37 -14.83 -10.27
CA ARG A 62 5.84 -16.15 -10.67
C ARG A 62 4.57 -16.09 -11.52
N ALA A 63 3.93 -14.94 -11.63
CA ALA A 63 2.67 -14.82 -12.35
C ALA A 63 2.90 -14.73 -13.86
N ASN A 64 2.11 -15.50 -14.61
CA ASN A 64 1.95 -15.33 -16.04
C ASN A 64 0.59 -14.68 -16.35
N THR A 65 0.41 -14.21 -17.58
CA THR A 65 -0.80 -13.50 -18.02
C THR A 65 -2.09 -14.30 -17.80
N ALA A 66 -2.06 -15.63 -17.99
CA ALA A 66 -3.21 -16.50 -17.77
C ALA A 66 -3.60 -16.53 -16.28
N SER A 67 -2.62 -16.63 -15.38
CA SER A 67 -2.87 -16.62 -13.94
C SER A 67 -3.37 -15.26 -13.45
N MET A 68 -2.95 -14.16 -14.05
CA MET A 68 -3.43 -12.81 -13.75
C MET A 68 -4.89 -12.63 -14.12
N ARG A 69 -5.30 -13.05 -15.34
CA ARG A 69 -6.70 -13.05 -15.78
C ARG A 69 -7.59 -13.88 -14.86
N HIS A 70 -7.13 -15.07 -14.50
CA HIS A 70 -7.85 -15.95 -13.58
C HIS A 70 -8.04 -15.29 -12.20
N ARG A 71 -7.00 -14.70 -11.67
CA ARG A 71 -7.04 -13.98 -10.36
C ARG A 71 -7.92 -12.75 -10.41
N ALA A 72 -7.88 -11.96 -11.49
CA ALA A 72 -8.74 -10.81 -11.67
C ALA A 72 -10.23 -11.22 -11.60
N ARG A 73 -10.60 -12.35 -12.21
CA ARG A 73 -11.99 -12.87 -12.17
C ARG A 73 -12.43 -13.34 -10.78
N ILE A 74 -11.51 -13.90 -9.98
CA ILE A 74 -11.83 -14.44 -8.64
C ILE A 74 -11.82 -13.31 -7.59
N GLN A 75 -10.93 -12.35 -7.75
CA GLN A 75 -10.78 -11.24 -6.82
C GLN A 75 -11.97 -10.29 -7.01
N ALA A 76 -12.86 -10.26 -6.02
CA ALA A 76 -13.99 -9.34 -6.07
C ALA A 76 -13.49 -7.91 -6.05
N ASP A 77 -13.94 -7.15 -7.02
CA ASP A 77 -13.55 -5.80 -7.24
C ASP A 77 -14.27 -4.84 -6.30
N ASN A 78 -13.48 -4.19 -5.44
CA ASN A 78 -13.96 -3.00 -4.78
C ASN A 78 -12.79 -2.02 -4.60
N LYS A 79 -12.62 -1.12 -5.58
CA LYS A 79 -11.66 -0.01 -5.53
C LYS A 79 -11.77 0.81 -4.24
N TRP A 80 -12.96 0.88 -3.65
CA TRP A 80 -13.19 1.55 -2.38
C TRP A 80 -12.49 0.85 -1.21
N VAL A 81 -12.39 -0.50 -1.24
CA VAL A 81 -11.62 -1.23 -0.23
C VAL A 81 -10.14 -0.89 -0.33
N VAL A 82 -9.58 -0.82 -1.54
CA VAL A 82 -8.18 -0.41 -1.74
C VAL A 82 -7.96 0.99 -1.18
N LEU A 83 -8.83 1.92 -1.56
CA LEU A 83 -8.75 3.30 -1.10
C LEU A 83 -8.86 3.40 0.43
N LEU A 84 -9.87 2.76 1.03
CA LEU A 84 -10.08 2.79 2.48
C LEU A 84 -8.90 2.17 3.24
N VAL A 85 -8.41 1.01 2.79
CA VAL A 85 -7.23 0.37 3.41
C VAL A 85 -6.01 1.27 3.27
N SER A 86 -5.75 1.83 2.09
CA SER A 86 -4.60 2.72 1.87
C SER A 86 -4.68 3.98 2.74
N LEU A 87 -5.84 4.62 2.82
CA LEU A 87 -6.06 5.80 3.67
C LEU A 87 -5.96 5.44 5.16
N SER A 88 -6.50 4.30 5.59
CA SER A 88 -6.42 3.86 6.99
C SER A 88 -4.97 3.58 7.39
N VAL A 89 -4.22 2.89 6.54
CA VAL A 89 -2.78 2.64 6.76
C VAL A 89 -2.02 3.95 6.85
N ALA A 90 -2.23 4.88 5.90
CA ALA A 90 -1.58 6.18 5.93
C ALA A 90 -1.90 6.95 7.22
N ALA A 91 -3.17 7.00 7.63
CA ALA A 91 -3.59 7.70 8.85
C ALA A 91 -2.97 7.09 10.12
N VAL A 92 -3.02 5.76 10.25
CA VAL A 92 -2.44 5.05 11.42
C VAL A 92 -0.93 5.27 11.50
N VAL A 93 -0.23 5.15 10.38
CA VAL A 93 1.22 5.35 10.31
C VAL A 93 1.60 6.79 10.68
N ILE A 94 0.87 7.78 10.17
CA ILE A 94 1.12 9.19 10.47
C ILE A 94 0.90 9.47 11.97
N ILE A 95 -0.20 8.99 12.55
CA ILE A 95 -0.51 9.17 13.97
C ILE A 95 0.56 8.51 14.83
N ALA A 96 0.96 7.28 14.51
CA ALA A 96 1.96 6.53 15.25
C ALA A 96 3.34 7.19 15.16
N LEU A 97 3.76 7.65 13.97
CA LEU A 97 5.00 8.37 13.75
C LEU A 97 5.01 9.70 14.53
N TYR A 98 3.93 10.47 14.48
CA TYR A 98 3.81 11.71 15.23
C TYR A 98 3.96 11.45 16.74
N SER A 99 3.26 10.44 17.25
CA SER A 99 3.31 10.08 18.67
C SER A 99 4.71 9.63 19.11
N GLU A 100 5.37 8.79 18.31
CA GLU A 100 6.71 8.28 18.63
C GLU A 100 7.76 9.38 18.59
N LEU A 101 7.74 10.23 17.57
CA LEU A 101 8.71 11.32 17.44
C LEU A 101 8.56 12.42 18.52
N HIS A 102 7.34 12.61 19.08
CA HIS A 102 7.11 13.54 20.16
C HIS A 102 7.40 12.94 21.55
N ALA A 103 7.21 11.64 21.72
CA ALA A 103 7.49 10.95 22.97
C ALA A 103 8.98 10.70 23.18
N ALA A 104 9.75 10.57 22.11
CA ALA A 104 11.20 10.34 22.21
C ALA A 104 11.92 11.61 22.70
N LYS A 105 12.39 11.59 23.96
CA LYS A 105 13.20 12.67 24.55
C LYS A 105 14.56 12.78 23.85
N ASP A 106 15.14 11.66 23.46
CA ASP A 106 16.36 11.58 22.67
C ASP A 106 16.03 10.99 21.30
N LYS A 107 16.27 11.76 20.24
CA LYS A 107 16.15 11.28 18.85
C LYS A 107 17.33 10.35 18.55
N SER A 108 17.26 9.12 19.08
CA SER A 108 18.29 8.12 18.84
C SER A 108 18.29 7.71 17.36
N LEU A 109 19.44 7.26 16.86
CA LEU A 109 19.57 6.72 15.51
C LEU A 109 18.54 5.60 15.25
N GLY A 110 18.22 4.80 16.27
CA GLY A 110 17.20 3.74 16.20
C GLY A 110 15.80 4.27 15.93
N THR A 111 15.39 5.34 16.61
CA THR A 111 14.06 5.98 16.39
C THR A 111 13.94 6.54 14.97
N ILE A 112 15.01 7.20 14.50
CA ILE A 112 15.02 7.75 13.13
C ILE A 112 15.01 6.63 12.08
N ALA A 113 15.75 5.56 12.29
CA ALA A 113 15.80 4.41 11.39
C ALA A 113 14.42 3.71 11.32
N LEU A 114 13.77 3.49 12.46
CA LEU A 114 12.42 2.92 12.52
C LEU A 114 11.43 3.81 11.76
N ALA A 115 11.40 5.11 12.03
CA ALA A 115 10.52 6.05 11.36
C ALA A 115 10.73 6.04 9.84
N SER A 116 11.97 6.03 9.38
CA SER A 116 12.32 5.98 7.96
C SER A 116 11.88 4.67 7.31
N ALA A 117 12.07 3.54 7.99
CA ALA A 117 11.62 2.23 7.53
C ALA A 117 10.10 2.16 7.40
N THR A 118 9.39 2.65 8.42
CA THR A 118 7.91 2.70 8.42
C THR A 118 7.37 3.54 7.26
N ILE A 119 7.95 4.72 7.05
CA ILE A 119 7.57 5.61 5.93
C ILE A 119 7.75 4.89 4.59
N LEU A 120 8.92 4.29 4.37
CA LEU A 120 9.23 3.59 3.13
C LEU A 120 8.29 2.40 2.90
N LEU A 121 8.07 1.58 3.93
CA LEU A 121 7.18 0.41 3.86
C LEU A 121 5.73 0.82 3.61
N ALA A 122 5.25 1.88 4.24
CA ALA A 122 3.90 2.41 4.03
C ALA A 122 3.72 2.94 2.61
N TRP A 123 4.71 3.66 2.09
CA TRP A 123 4.70 4.16 0.72
C TRP A 123 4.66 3.01 -0.30
N LEU A 124 5.55 2.02 -0.16
CA LEU A 124 5.57 0.82 -1.00
C LEU A 124 4.28 0.01 -0.90
N PHE A 125 3.71 -0.10 0.30
CA PHE A 125 2.44 -0.78 0.52
C PHE A 125 1.32 -0.13 -0.28
N VAL A 126 1.15 1.20 -0.18
CA VAL A 126 0.12 1.94 -0.91
C VAL A 126 0.32 1.80 -2.42
N ALA A 127 1.52 2.04 -2.94
CA ALA A 127 1.84 1.88 -4.35
C ALA A 127 1.51 0.47 -4.87
N THR A 128 1.87 -0.57 -4.09
CA THR A 128 1.60 -1.97 -4.43
C THR A 128 0.11 -2.29 -4.42
N MET A 129 -0.66 -1.74 -3.49
CA MET A 129 -2.13 -1.90 -3.45
C MET A 129 -2.78 -1.34 -4.73
N PHE A 130 -2.37 -0.15 -5.17
CA PHE A 130 -2.85 0.44 -6.42
C PHE A 130 -2.38 -0.33 -7.65
N ALA A 131 -1.13 -0.83 -7.68
CA ALA A 131 -0.64 -1.67 -8.77
C ALA A 131 -1.52 -2.90 -8.99
N GLN A 132 -1.91 -3.58 -7.90
CA GLN A 132 -2.81 -4.72 -7.98
C GLN A 132 -4.21 -4.33 -8.45
N GLN A 133 -4.70 -3.15 -8.06
CA GLN A 133 -6.00 -2.67 -8.52
C GLN A 133 -5.97 -2.34 -10.02
N TYR A 134 -4.90 -1.70 -10.51
CA TYR A 134 -4.73 -1.45 -11.95
C TYR A 134 -4.70 -2.75 -12.75
N ALA A 135 -3.95 -3.75 -12.29
CA ALA A 135 -3.92 -5.07 -12.92
C ALA A 135 -5.30 -5.72 -12.94
N HIS A 136 -6.05 -5.65 -11.84
CA HIS A 136 -7.41 -6.17 -11.77
C HIS A 136 -8.33 -5.50 -12.79
N ASP A 137 -8.43 -4.17 -12.76
CA ASP A 137 -9.34 -3.40 -13.64
C ASP A 137 -8.98 -3.57 -15.10
N PHE A 138 -7.68 -3.62 -15.44
CA PHE A 138 -7.22 -3.88 -16.80
C PHE A 138 -7.68 -5.25 -17.32
N TYR A 139 -7.54 -6.31 -16.53
CA TYR A 139 -7.92 -7.66 -16.98
C TYR A 139 -9.42 -7.94 -16.92
N MET A 140 -10.18 -7.16 -16.14
CA MET A 140 -11.64 -7.23 -16.12
C MET A 140 -12.28 -6.47 -17.30
N ALA A 141 -11.68 -5.36 -17.72
CA ALA A 141 -12.14 -4.54 -18.83
C ALA A 141 -10.93 -4.08 -19.67
N PRO A 142 -10.49 -4.90 -20.66
CA PRO A 142 -9.33 -4.58 -21.47
C PRO A 142 -9.46 -3.26 -22.23
N GLY A 143 -8.32 -2.60 -22.48
CA GLY A 143 -8.27 -1.35 -23.24
C GLY A 143 -8.39 -0.08 -22.39
N GLN A 144 -8.42 -0.19 -21.06
CA GLN A 144 -8.45 0.98 -20.16
C GLN A 144 -7.07 1.64 -19.97
N LEU A 145 -6.00 0.86 -20.14
CA LEU A 145 -4.60 1.31 -20.15
C LEU A 145 -3.94 0.77 -21.43
N ILE A 146 -3.03 1.54 -21.99
CA ILE A 146 -2.20 1.11 -23.12
C ILE A 146 -0.75 1.21 -22.67
N PHE A 147 -0.09 0.06 -22.64
CA PHE A 147 1.34 -0.05 -22.32
C PHE A 147 2.14 -0.11 -23.62
N PRO A 148 3.07 0.83 -23.89
CA PRO A 148 3.93 0.75 -25.05
C PRO A 148 4.73 -0.58 -25.08
N GLY A 149 4.74 -1.23 -26.23
CA GLY A 149 5.53 -2.45 -26.44
C GLY A 149 4.90 -3.75 -25.95
N THR A 150 3.72 -3.73 -25.32
CA THR A 150 3.03 -4.98 -24.93
C THR A 150 1.51 -4.86 -24.94
N GLU A 151 0.86 -5.90 -25.48
CA GLU A 151 -0.60 -6.09 -25.39
C GLU A 151 -1.00 -6.91 -24.14
N HIS A 152 -0.02 -7.55 -23.50
CA HIS A 152 -0.22 -8.45 -22.38
C HIS A 152 0.65 -8.05 -21.18
N PRO A 153 0.39 -6.87 -20.56
CA PRO A 153 1.20 -6.37 -19.45
C PRO A 153 1.18 -7.35 -18.28
N ASN A 154 2.31 -7.47 -17.61
CA ASN A 154 2.49 -8.29 -16.41
C ASN A 154 2.41 -7.42 -15.14
N TYR A 155 2.59 -8.03 -13.95
CA TYR A 155 2.54 -7.26 -12.70
C TYR A 155 3.64 -6.21 -12.58
N TRP A 156 4.79 -6.35 -13.24
CA TRP A 156 5.85 -5.34 -13.23
C TRP A 156 5.43 -4.08 -13.98
N ASP A 157 4.69 -4.22 -15.09
CA ASP A 157 4.17 -3.09 -15.85
C ASP A 157 3.18 -2.26 -15.01
N PHE A 158 2.29 -2.94 -14.26
CA PHE A 158 1.37 -2.25 -13.35
C PHE A 158 2.09 -1.67 -12.13
N THR A 159 3.12 -2.33 -11.62
CA THR A 159 3.96 -1.81 -10.52
C THR A 159 4.71 -0.57 -10.98
N TYR A 160 5.32 -0.60 -12.16
CA TYR A 160 5.96 0.56 -12.78
C TYR A 160 4.98 1.74 -12.85
N PHE A 161 3.81 1.54 -13.43
CA PHE A 161 2.80 2.59 -13.54
C PHE A 161 2.39 3.16 -12.18
N ALA A 162 2.14 2.30 -11.19
CA ALA A 162 1.75 2.74 -9.86
C ALA A 162 2.88 3.48 -9.13
N VAL A 163 4.13 3.01 -9.24
CA VAL A 163 5.29 3.64 -8.62
C VAL A 163 5.54 5.03 -9.21
N VAL A 164 5.49 5.18 -10.53
CA VAL A 164 5.65 6.49 -11.18
C VAL A 164 4.58 7.46 -10.71
N LEU A 165 3.31 7.05 -10.64
CA LEU A 165 2.24 7.87 -10.10
C LEU A 165 2.46 8.23 -8.62
N SER A 166 2.94 7.29 -7.81
CA SER A 166 3.20 7.51 -6.39
C SER A 166 4.35 8.47 -6.13
N MET A 167 5.37 8.49 -7.00
CA MET A 167 6.53 9.37 -6.87
C MET A 167 6.28 10.77 -7.40
N CYS A 168 5.79 10.87 -8.64
CA CYS A 168 5.79 12.11 -9.42
C CYS A 168 4.41 12.72 -9.60
N CYS A 169 3.33 12.03 -9.19
CA CYS A 169 1.94 12.41 -9.50
C CYS A 169 1.71 12.64 -11.00
N GLN A 170 2.53 12.01 -11.85
CA GLN A 170 2.52 12.13 -13.29
C GLN A 170 2.30 10.75 -13.92
N THR A 171 1.51 10.70 -14.99
CA THR A 171 1.42 9.49 -15.82
C THR A 171 2.76 9.22 -16.48
N SER A 172 3.14 7.94 -16.53
CA SER A 172 4.28 7.47 -17.30
C SER A 172 3.97 7.54 -18.81
N ASP A 173 4.69 6.79 -19.61
CA ASP A 173 4.39 6.51 -21.04
C ASP A 173 3.09 5.70 -21.25
N VAL A 174 2.46 5.24 -20.17
CA VAL A 174 1.22 4.46 -20.18
C VAL A 174 0.01 5.36 -20.41
N ALA A 175 -0.72 5.15 -21.51
CA ALA A 175 -1.90 5.96 -21.83
C ALA A 175 -3.15 5.46 -21.07
N VAL A 176 -3.89 6.41 -20.48
CA VAL A 176 -5.15 6.14 -19.76
C VAL A 176 -6.33 6.48 -20.66
N THR A 177 -7.02 5.46 -21.16
CA THR A 177 -8.04 5.59 -22.22
C THR A 177 -9.47 5.65 -21.72
N SER A 178 -9.77 5.12 -20.52
CA SER A 178 -11.13 5.10 -19.98
C SER A 178 -11.36 6.12 -18.86
N THR A 179 -12.60 6.63 -18.75
CA THR A 179 -13.01 7.53 -17.67
C THR A 179 -12.93 6.86 -16.30
N ASN A 180 -13.26 5.57 -16.21
CA ASN A 180 -13.20 4.84 -14.94
C ASN A 180 -11.74 4.72 -14.47
N MET A 181 -10.82 4.42 -15.36
CA MET A 181 -9.40 4.35 -15.04
C MET A 181 -8.85 5.73 -14.66
N ARG A 182 -9.25 6.80 -15.38
CA ARG A 182 -8.87 8.18 -15.00
C ARG A 182 -9.33 8.53 -13.58
N ARG A 183 -10.53 8.12 -13.15
CA ARG A 183 -11.00 8.33 -11.76
C ARG A 183 -10.10 7.60 -10.75
N LEU A 184 -9.71 6.35 -11.04
CA LEU A 184 -8.82 5.60 -10.17
C LEU A 184 -7.43 6.24 -10.11
N VAL A 185 -6.88 6.67 -11.24
CA VAL A 185 -5.60 7.40 -11.33
C VAL A 185 -5.66 8.69 -10.53
N THR A 186 -6.73 9.48 -10.68
CA THR A 186 -6.91 10.72 -9.90
C THR A 186 -6.93 10.45 -8.39
N LEU A 187 -7.67 9.43 -7.94
CA LEU A 187 -7.69 9.05 -6.53
C LEU A 187 -6.31 8.63 -6.03
N HIS A 188 -5.59 7.83 -6.81
CA HIS A 188 -4.21 7.44 -6.48
C HIS A 188 -3.30 8.65 -6.36
N SER A 189 -3.33 9.55 -7.34
CA SER A 189 -2.50 10.77 -7.34
C SER A 189 -2.80 11.67 -6.13
N ILE A 190 -4.07 11.83 -5.75
CA ILE A 190 -4.45 12.60 -4.56
C ILE A 190 -3.90 11.96 -3.29
N VAL A 191 -4.07 10.65 -3.12
CA VAL A 191 -3.53 9.92 -1.96
C VAL A 191 -2.02 10.06 -1.89
N SER A 192 -1.33 9.86 -3.01
CA SER A 192 0.13 9.96 -3.11
C SER A 192 0.64 11.37 -2.83
N PHE A 193 -0.05 12.39 -3.35
CA PHE A 193 0.29 13.78 -3.09
C PHE A 193 0.28 14.11 -1.60
N PHE A 194 -0.84 13.81 -0.92
CA PHE A 194 -0.93 14.07 0.52
C PHE A 194 0.08 13.25 1.32
N PHE A 195 0.29 11.99 0.93
CA PHE A 195 1.28 11.14 1.58
C PHE A 195 2.69 11.73 1.46
N ASN A 196 3.09 12.16 0.26
CA ASN A 196 4.40 12.76 0.00
C ASN A 196 4.58 14.09 0.75
N VAL A 197 3.54 14.95 0.79
CA VAL A 197 3.57 16.21 1.56
C VAL A 197 3.79 15.93 3.05
N ILE A 198 3.12 14.93 3.61
CA ILE A 198 3.26 14.57 5.02
C ILE A 198 4.65 14.00 5.30
N ILE A 199 5.19 13.15 4.41
CA ILE A 199 6.57 12.64 4.52
C ILE A 199 7.56 13.80 4.59
N ILE A 200 7.44 14.75 3.67
CA ILE A 200 8.33 15.94 3.64
C ILE A 200 8.20 16.74 4.94
N ALA A 201 6.99 16.99 5.41
CA ALA A 201 6.75 17.73 6.64
C ALA A 201 7.37 17.04 7.87
N ILE A 202 7.21 15.71 8.00
CA ILE A 202 7.82 14.93 9.08
C ILE A 202 9.34 14.96 8.96
N THR A 203 9.89 14.76 7.76
CA THR A 203 11.34 14.77 7.54
C THR A 203 11.95 16.12 7.92
N VAL A 204 11.34 17.22 7.49
CA VAL A 204 11.77 18.56 7.86
C VAL A 204 11.70 18.77 9.37
N SER A 205 10.63 18.35 10.03
CA SER A 205 10.47 18.45 11.48
C SER A 205 11.54 17.67 12.25
N VAL A 206 11.89 16.47 11.78
CA VAL A 206 12.94 15.63 12.38
C VAL A 206 14.31 16.30 12.24
N VAL A 207 14.63 16.78 11.02
CA VAL A 207 15.93 17.44 10.75
C VAL A 207 16.04 18.74 11.54
N ALA A 208 15.03 19.61 11.52
CA ALA A 208 15.04 20.87 12.26
C ALA A 208 15.13 20.70 13.78
N GLY A 209 14.62 19.58 14.32
CA GLY A 209 14.76 19.28 15.73
C GLY A 209 16.04 18.54 16.12
N ALA A 210 16.89 18.19 15.13
CA ALA A 210 18.20 17.57 15.34
C ALA A 210 19.36 18.59 15.23
N LEU A 211 19.09 19.79 14.73
CA LEU A 211 19.97 20.95 14.67
C LEU A 211 19.83 21.80 15.92
#